data_20e5580006a9b0131ffd691022a9f4da
#
_entry.id   20e5580006a9b0131ffd691022a9f4da
#
_cell.length_a   1.000
_cell.length_b   1.000
_cell.length_c   1.000
_cell.angle_alpha   90.00
_cell.angle_beta   90.00
_cell.angle_gamma   90.00
#
_symmetry.space_group_name_H-M   'P 1'
#
loop_
_entity.id
_entity.type
_entity.pdbx_description
1 polymer ?
#
loop_
_entity_poly.entity_id
_entity_poly.type
_entity_poly.pdbx_seq_one_letter_code
_entity_poly.pdbx_strand_id
1 'polypeptide(L)'
;MKILYLDIFSGIAGDMFIAALLDLGVDASRLERELKKLKLDGYHLHVSRGQKSAIAGVKFDVHLAQEHHHEHPHDHGHHHGHEHSHDHHHHHGHEEQRNFSEIKGLIARSKLSTWVKQKSVAVFQRIAEAEGKIHGLPPDEVHFHEVGAVDSSVDIVGAAVALELLGKPRVFASPVIEGTGWIDCAHGHFPVPAPATLAILGARGIGITQCDEPHELVTPTGAALLAEFVEDFGAMENLVAEKIGFGLGTRDNQTRPNVLRAVLGTRSTVHSPQSKAGIAIQPSTFNLQPSTRLDWETDRIAVLETNLDDCPGEILGHFVETALAAGALDVYHTPVQMKKNRPGVLLTVLCAEADADKFSELMLRETTAFGVRKTIAERRKLRRKFVEVKTASGKVTVKIGELDGIVVQAAPEFESAKKLAAQTKTPVKKIYEAVAASRQSAAKLKH
;
A
#
# COMPACT_ATOMS: atom_id res chain seq x y z
N MET A 1 -1.20 -19.52 -6.99
CA MET A 1 -2.10 -19.05 -5.92
C MET A 1 -2.68 -17.71 -6.37
N LYS A 2 -3.99 -17.47 -6.22
CA LYS A 2 -4.64 -16.22 -6.62
C LYS A 2 -4.31 -15.12 -5.64
N ILE A 3 -4.13 -13.92 -6.17
CA ILE A 3 -3.90 -12.67 -5.43
C ILE A 3 -5.05 -11.72 -5.75
N LEU A 4 -5.59 -11.11 -4.73
CA LEU A 4 -6.49 -9.97 -4.81
C LEU A 4 -5.72 -8.73 -4.34
N TYR A 5 -5.57 -7.77 -5.22
CA TYR A 5 -4.98 -6.47 -4.86
C TYR A 5 -6.08 -5.42 -4.80
N LEU A 6 -6.18 -4.75 -3.66
CA LEU A 6 -7.10 -3.64 -3.42
C LEU A 6 -6.36 -2.32 -3.62
N ASP A 7 -6.77 -1.56 -4.61
CA ASP A 7 -6.24 -0.23 -4.85
C ASP A 7 -7.21 0.79 -4.24
N ILE A 8 -6.82 1.23 -3.04
CA ILE A 8 -7.63 2.06 -2.15
C ILE A 8 -7.29 3.56 -2.26
N PHE A 9 -6.97 4.01 -3.48
CA PHE A 9 -6.60 5.40 -3.79
C PHE A 9 -7.69 6.42 -3.44
N SER A 10 -8.91 5.97 -3.23
CA SER A 10 -10.08 6.77 -2.86
C SER A 10 -10.78 6.25 -1.60
N GLY A 11 -10.01 5.60 -0.73
CA GLY A 11 -10.53 5.00 0.49
C GLY A 11 -11.25 3.67 0.28
N ILE A 12 -11.99 3.25 1.31
CA ILE A 12 -12.72 1.99 1.35
C ILE A 12 -13.84 2.01 2.38
N ALA A 13 -15.00 1.49 1.99
CA ALA A 13 -16.15 1.18 2.86
C ALA A 13 -16.61 -0.26 2.60
N GLY A 14 -17.47 -0.79 3.46
CA GLY A 14 -17.92 -2.18 3.38
C GLY A 14 -18.67 -2.46 2.08
N ASP A 15 -19.61 -1.58 1.71
CA ASP A 15 -20.37 -1.62 0.46
C ASP A 15 -19.47 -1.60 -0.78
N MET A 16 -18.46 -0.72 -0.81
CA MET A 16 -17.48 -0.63 -1.91
C MET A 16 -16.67 -1.90 -2.05
N PHE A 17 -16.29 -2.51 -0.93
CA PHE A 17 -15.53 -3.76 -0.94
C PHE A 17 -16.34 -4.91 -1.55
N ILE A 18 -17.60 -5.10 -1.11
CA ILE A 18 -18.49 -6.12 -1.67
C ILE A 18 -18.75 -5.84 -3.15
N ALA A 19 -19.06 -4.59 -3.48
CA ALA A 19 -19.34 -4.17 -4.85
C ALA A 19 -18.18 -4.48 -5.81
N ALA A 20 -16.93 -4.21 -5.40
CA ALA A 20 -15.76 -4.54 -6.18
C ALA A 20 -15.60 -6.05 -6.41
N LEU A 21 -15.91 -6.89 -5.42
CA LEU A 21 -15.87 -8.35 -5.55
C LEU A 21 -17.00 -8.88 -6.45
N LEU A 22 -18.19 -8.26 -6.41
CA LEU A 22 -19.28 -8.57 -7.33
C LEU A 22 -18.89 -8.23 -8.78
N ASP A 23 -18.23 -7.10 -9.00
CA ASP A 23 -17.75 -6.72 -10.34
C ASP A 23 -16.63 -7.63 -10.85
N LEU A 24 -15.83 -8.23 -9.96
CA LEU A 24 -14.87 -9.32 -10.29
C LEU A 24 -15.56 -10.62 -10.71
N GLY A 25 -16.89 -10.75 -10.49
CA GLY A 25 -17.70 -11.89 -10.91
C GLY A 25 -18.14 -12.80 -9.77
N VAL A 26 -18.15 -12.33 -8.53
CA VAL A 26 -18.87 -13.01 -7.45
C VAL A 26 -20.38 -12.97 -7.77
N ASP A 27 -21.06 -14.10 -7.68
CA ASP A 27 -22.49 -14.21 -7.97
C ASP A 27 -23.32 -13.58 -6.84
N ALA A 28 -24.07 -12.50 -7.16
CA ALA A 28 -24.89 -11.74 -6.21
C ALA A 28 -25.99 -12.62 -5.57
N SER A 29 -26.62 -13.49 -6.35
CA SER A 29 -27.68 -14.37 -5.83
C SER A 29 -27.11 -15.41 -4.86
N ARG A 30 -25.86 -15.81 -5.08
CA ARG A 30 -25.17 -16.74 -4.17
C ARG A 30 -24.74 -16.02 -2.89
N LEU A 31 -24.25 -14.80 -3.00
CA LEU A 31 -23.94 -13.95 -1.85
C LEU A 31 -25.18 -13.75 -0.96
N GLU A 32 -26.32 -13.38 -1.56
CA GLU A 32 -27.57 -13.18 -0.84
C GLU A 32 -28.06 -14.45 -0.14
N ARG A 33 -27.98 -15.62 -0.81
CA ARG A 33 -28.33 -16.91 -0.18
C ARG A 33 -27.46 -17.27 1.02
N GLU A 34 -26.17 -16.94 0.97
CA GLU A 34 -25.28 -17.15 2.10
C GLU A 34 -25.61 -16.19 3.24
N LEU A 35 -25.87 -14.90 2.95
CA LEU A 35 -26.26 -13.90 3.95
C LEU A 35 -27.57 -14.24 4.65
N LYS A 36 -28.56 -14.80 3.96
CA LYS A 36 -29.82 -15.29 4.57
C LYS A 36 -29.59 -16.35 5.64
N LYS A 37 -28.45 -17.05 5.67
CA LYS A 37 -28.09 -17.99 6.74
C LYS A 37 -27.79 -17.32 8.08
N LEU A 38 -27.53 -16.01 8.07
CA LEU A 38 -27.32 -15.21 9.28
C LEU A 38 -28.63 -14.98 10.04
N LYS A 39 -29.80 -15.13 9.37
CA LYS A 39 -31.11 -14.89 9.94
C LYS A 39 -31.29 -13.48 10.51
N LEU A 40 -30.78 -12.50 9.80
CA LEU A 40 -31.14 -11.11 9.96
C LEU A 40 -32.33 -10.81 9.08
N ASP A 41 -33.35 -10.23 9.62
CA ASP A 41 -34.55 -9.80 8.93
C ASP A 41 -34.57 -8.27 8.78
N GLY A 42 -35.49 -7.74 8.01
CA GLY A 42 -35.69 -6.29 7.89
C GLY A 42 -34.77 -5.58 6.90
N TYR A 43 -34.12 -6.31 5.98
CA TYR A 43 -33.34 -5.70 4.90
C TYR A 43 -33.50 -6.42 3.56
N HIS A 44 -33.17 -5.72 2.48
CA HIS A 44 -32.98 -6.31 1.15
C HIS A 44 -31.73 -5.72 0.50
N LEU A 45 -31.09 -6.53 -0.35
CA LEU A 45 -29.87 -6.13 -1.06
C LEU A 45 -30.26 -5.51 -2.41
N HIS A 46 -29.64 -4.38 -2.73
CA HIS A 46 -29.75 -3.76 -4.03
C HIS A 46 -28.38 -3.74 -4.70
N VAL A 47 -28.28 -4.41 -5.85
CA VAL A 47 -27.06 -4.45 -6.67
C VAL A 47 -27.35 -3.82 -8.01
N SER A 48 -26.66 -2.75 -8.33
CA SER A 48 -26.85 -2.02 -9.58
C SER A 48 -25.52 -1.74 -10.26
N ARG A 49 -25.58 -1.41 -11.55
CA ARG A 49 -24.42 -0.88 -12.27
C ARG A 49 -24.54 0.64 -12.38
N GLY A 50 -23.42 1.31 -12.18
CA GLY A 50 -23.33 2.76 -12.25
C GLY A 50 -22.00 3.22 -12.81
N GLN A 51 -21.76 4.53 -12.71
CA GLN A 51 -20.55 5.16 -13.21
C GLN A 51 -20.11 6.30 -12.28
N LYS A 52 -18.81 6.40 -12.00
CA LYS A 52 -18.18 7.52 -11.30
C LYS A 52 -17.01 8.03 -12.15
N SER A 53 -17.01 9.30 -12.54
CA SER A 53 -15.96 9.91 -13.38
C SER A 53 -15.56 9.04 -14.59
N ALA A 54 -16.54 8.58 -15.38
CA ALA A 54 -16.37 7.70 -16.53
C ALA A 54 -15.88 6.26 -16.23
N ILE A 55 -15.75 5.85 -14.95
CA ILE A 55 -15.43 4.48 -14.56
C ILE A 55 -16.74 3.75 -14.26
N ALA A 56 -17.08 2.75 -15.08
CA ALA A 56 -18.22 1.86 -14.82
C ALA A 56 -17.85 0.84 -13.74
N GLY A 57 -18.82 0.55 -12.85
CA GLY A 57 -18.64 -0.41 -11.77
C GLY A 57 -19.95 -0.90 -11.19
N VAL A 58 -19.87 -1.62 -10.10
CA VAL A 58 -21.02 -2.09 -9.33
C VAL A 58 -21.23 -1.21 -8.12
N LYS A 59 -22.49 -0.93 -7.81
CA LYS A 59 -22.94 -0.34 -6.55
C LYS A 59 -23.69 -1.43 -5.78
N PHE A 60 -23.38 -1.53 -4.50
CA PHE A 60 -24.03 -2.44 -3.56
C PHE A 60 -24.61 -1.62 -2.42
N ASP A 61 -25.91 -1.77 -2.18
CA ASP A 61 -26.61 -1.05 -1.12
C ASP A 61 -27.45 -2.03 -0.29
N VAL A 62 -27.51 -1.79 1.00
CA VAL A 62 -28.37 -2.50 1.95
C VAL A 62 -29.53 -1.58 2.28
N HIS A 63 -30.72 -1.93 1.85
CA HIS A 63 -31.93 -1.16 2.13
C HIS A 63 -32.69 -1.80 3.29
N LEU A 64 -32.96 -1.02 4.32
CA LEU A 64 -33.79 -1.46 5.44
C LEU A 64 -35.27 -1.46 5.03
N ALA A 65 -36.02 -2.47 5.44
CA ALA A 65 -37.45 -2.53 5.24
C ALA A 65 -38.12 -1.41 6.07
N GLN A 66 -38.81 -0.49 5.46
CA GLN A 66 -39.62 0.51 6.16
C GLN A 66 -40.78 -0.19 6.87
N GLU A 67 -40.96 0.03 8.15
CA GLU A 67 -42.20 -0.33 8.82
C GLU A 67 -43.33 0.47 8.21
N HIS A 68 -44.26 -0.23 7.54
CA HIS A 68 -45.51 0.39 7.06
C HIS A 68 -46.34 0.79 8.28
N HIS A 69 -46.26 2.04 8.71
CA HIS A 69 -47.30 2.61 9.54
C HIS A 69 -48.59 2.61 8.73
N HIS A 70 -49.55 1.80 9.15
CA HIS A 70 -50.93 1.88 8.66
C HIS A 70 -51.44 3.26 8.99
N GLU A 71 -51.51 4.12 7.99
CA GLU A 71 -52.28 5.37 8.06
C GLU A 71 -53.73 5.01 8.21
N HIS A 72 -54.30 5.31 9.37
CA HIS A 72 -55.72 5.42 9.53
C HIS A 72 -56.18 6.71 8.84
N PRO A 73 -57.19 6.68 7.92
CA PRO A 73 -57.68 7.88 7.32
C PRO A 73 -58.51 8.67 8.33
N HIS A 74 -58.03 9.83 8.73
CA HIS A 74 -58.83 10.84 9.38
C HIS A 74 -59.03 11.99 8.43
N ASP A 75 -60.33 12.20 8.16
CA ASP A 75 -60.97 13.17 7.27
C ASP A 75 -60.96 14.58 7.90
N HIS A 76 -60.81 15.57 7.00
CA HIS A 76 -61.21 16.98 7.04
C HIS A 76 -60.65 18.01 8.04
N GLY A 77 -60.24 19.13 7.44
CA GLY A 77 -60.42 20.47 7.98
C GLY A 77 -59.36 21.51 7.60
N HIS A 78 -59.78 22.45 6.76
CA HIS A 78 -59.06 23.64 6.30
C HIS A 78 -58.41 24.52 7.36
N HIS A 79 -57.24 25.16 7.15
CA HIS A 79 -56.97 26.59 6.91
C HIS A 79 -55.55 27.05 7.27
N HIS A 80 -55.02 27.86 6.36
CA HIS A 80 -54.08 29.00 6.50
C HIS A 80 -52.60 28.78 6.86
N GLY A 81 -51.80 29.30 5.95
CA GLY A 81 -50.39 29.36 5.84
C GLY A 81 -49.66 30.07 6.96
N HIS A 82 -48.43 29.63 7.12
CA HIS A 82 -47.28 30.44 7.56
C HIS A 82 -46.01 29.72 7.07
N GLU A 83 -45.14 30.50 6.48
CA GLU A 83 -43.77 30.09 6.12
C GLU A 83 -43.01 29.70 7.37
N HIS A 84 -42.48 28.49 7.40
CA HIS A 84 -41.44 28.12 8.32
C HIS A 84 -40.36 27.32 7.59
N SER A 85 -39.12 27.79 7.79
CA SER A 85 -37.85 27.15 7.41
C SER A 85 -37.85 25.67 7.83
N HIS A 86 -37.57 24.77 6.89
CA HIS A 86 -37.41 23.35 7.15
C HIS A 86 -36.04 23.08 7.71
N ASP A 87 -35.92 23.03 9.04
CA ASP A 87 -34.88 22.26 9.70
C ASP A 87 -35.25 20.77 9.57
N HIS A 88 -34.48 20.06 8.77
CA HIS A 88 -34.60 18.61 8.68
C HIS A 88 -34.03 17.96 9.94
N HIS A 89 -34.85 17.85 11.00
CA HIS A 89 -34.59 16.90 12.05
C HIS A 89 -34.84 15.48 11.51
N HIS A 90 -33.77 14.75 11.24
CA HIS A 90 -33.85 13.31 11.05
C HIS A 90 -34.31 12.67 12.35
N HIS A 91 -35.56 12.25 12.43
CA HIS A 91 -36.01 11.31 13.44
C HIS A 91 -35.34 9.96 13.16
N HIS A 92 -34.29 9.64 13.91
CA HIS A 92 -33.77 8.28 14.01
C HIS A 92 -34.83 7.42 14.71
N GLY A 93 -35.51 6.56 13.95
CA GLY A 93 -36.27 5.44 14.51
C GLY A 93 -35.32 4.62 15.39
N HIS A 94 -35.83 4.05 16.49
CA HIS A 94 -35.06 3.17 17.38
C HIS A 94 -34.63 1.91 16.60
N GLU A 95 -33.51 1.96 15.86
CA GLU A 95 -32.84 0.76 15.39
C GLU A 95 -32.34 -0.02 16.63
N GLU A 96 -32.64 -1.31 16.71
CA GLU A 96 -32.11 -2.19 17.73
C GLU A 96 -30.57 -2.21 17.65
N GLN A 97 -29.93 -1.39 18.48
CA GLN A 97 -28.47 -1.36 18.60
C GLN A 97 -28.03 -2.65 19.30
N ARG A 98 -27.36 -3.53 18.57
CA ARG A 98 -26.83 -4.77 19.11
C ARG A 98 -25.42 -4.56 19.65
N ASN A 99 -25.15 -5.16 20.82
CA ASN A 99 -23.79 -5.19 21.35
C ASN A 99 -22.96 -6.28 20.66
N PHE A 100 -21.64 -6.21 20.85
CA PHE A 100 -20.72 -7.17 20.21
C PHE A 100 -21.01 -8.63 20.61
N SER A 101 -21.37 -8.89 21.86
CA SER A 101 -21.71 -10.24 22.35
C SER A 101 -22.92 -10.82 21.62
N GLU A 102 -23.95 -10.02 21.35
CA GLU A 102 -25.15 -10.43 20.61
C GLU A 102 -24.83 -10.75 19.16
N ILE A 103 -24.03 -9.91 18.48
CA ILE A 103 -23.59 -10.13 17.09
C ILE A 103 -22.75 -11.41 17.01
N LYS A 104 -21.80 -11.61 17.91
CA LYS A 104 -20.99 -12.83 18.02
C LYS A 104 -21.86 -14.07 18.20
N GLY A 105 -22.88 -13.99 19.07
CA GLY A 105 -23.86 -15.04 19.27
C GLY A 105 -24.69 -15.33 18.02
N LEU A 106 -25.12 -14.31 17.29
CA LEU A 106 -25.86 -14.44 16.03
C LEU A 106 -25.02 -15.17 14.96
N ILE A 107 -23.78 -14.71 14.76
CA ILE A 107 -22.85 -15.33 13.80
C ILE A 107 -22.56 -16.79 14.19
N ALA A 108 -22.32 -17.07 15.46
CA ALA A 108 -22.04 -18.42 15.95
C ALA A 108 -23.18 -19.41 15.66
N ARG A 109 -24.43 -18.99 15.87
CA ARG A 109 -25.63 -19.81 15.64
C ARG A 109 -26.02 -19.93 14.15
N SER A 110 -25.47 -19.11 13.28
CA SER A 110 -25.77 -19.12 11.84
C SER A 110 -25.34 -20.44 11.16
N LYS A 111 -25.81 -20.66 9.93
CA LYS A 111 -25.38 -21.79 9.08
C LYS A 111 -24.24 -21.39 8.09
N LEU A 112 -23.53 -20.30 8.38
CA LEU A 112 -22.37 -19.88 7.61
C LEU A 112 -21.20 -20.85 7.80
N SER A 113 -20.23 -20.82 6.88
CA SER A 113 -19.00 -21.63 6.99
C SER A 113 -18.18 -21.21 8.22
N THR A 114 -17.37 -22.13 8.74
CA THR A 114 -16.48 -21.84 9.87
C THR A 114 -15.53 -20.68 9.57
N TRP A 115 -15.01 -20.61 8.34
CA TRP A 115 -14.10 -19.54 7.93
C TRP A 115 -14.79 -18.17 7.91
N VAL A 116 -15.99 -18.07 7.34
CA VAL A 116 -16.78 -16.84 7.34
C VAL A 116 -17.09 -16.39 8.76
N LYS A 117 -17.54 -17.31 9.64
CA LYS A 117 -17.79 -17.00 11.05
C LYS A 117 -16.56 -16.43 11.75
N GLN A 118 -15.42 -17.10 11.61
CA GLN A 118 -14.16 -16.67 12.23
C GLN A 118 -13.74 -15.28 11.74
N LYS A 119 -13.78 -15.07 10.42
CA LYS A 119 -13.38 -13.80 9.83
C LYS A 119 -14.32 -12.65 10.18
N SER A 120 -15.64 -12.89 10.12
CA SER A 120 -16.62 -11.86 10.52
C SER A 120 -16.47 -11.46 11.99
N VAL A 121 -16.36 -12.45 12.90
CA VAL A 121 -16.15 -12.15 14.32
C VAL A 121 -14.84 -11.40 14.56
N ALA A 122 -13.76 -11.74 13.83
CA ALA A 122 -12.49 -11.03 13.95
C ALA A 122 -12.58 -9.55 13.50
N VAL A 123 -13.33 -9.25 12.42
CA VAL A 123 -13.59 -7.87 11.99
C VAL A 123 -14.36 -7.10 13.06
N PHE A 124 -15.46 -7.67 13.57
CA PHE A 124 -16.24 -7.04 14.65
C PHE A 124 -15.42 -6.85 15.94
N GLN A 125 -14.56 -7.81 16.27
CA GLN A 125 -13.67 -7.71 17.44
C GLN A 125 -12.75 -6.49 17.35
N ARG A 126 -12.17 -6.22 16.15
CA ARG A 126 -11.31 -5.04 15.94
C ARG A 126 -12.06 -3.74 16.16
N ILE A 127 -13.30 -3.66 15.69
CA ILE A 127 -14.15 -2.48 15.89
C ILE A 127 -14.50 -2.35 17.36
N ALA A 128 -14.92 -3.43 18.03
CA ALA A 128 -15.26 -3.44 19.44
C ALA A 128 -14.06 -3.04 20.34
N GLU A 129 -12.84 -3.47 20.00
CA GLU A 129 -11.63 -3.07 20.70
C GLU A 129 -11.30 -1.58 20.52
N ALA A 130 -11.54 -1.03 19.33
CA ALA A 130 -11.34 0.39 19.06
C ALA A 130 -12.38 1.25 19.78
N GLU A 131 -13.66 0.92 19.64
CA GLU A 131 -14.77 1.62 20.31
C GLU A 131 -14.67 1.49 21.83
N GLY A 132 -14.32 0.30 22.34
CA GLY A 132 -14.10 0.06 23.76
C GLY A 132 -13.04 0.98 24.36
N LYS A 133 -11.95 1.23 23.62
CA LYS A 133 -10.91 2.20 24.05
C LYS A 133 -11.42 3.64 24.06
N ILE A 134 -12.24 4.01 23.09
CA ILE A 134 -12.80 5.36 22.97
C ILE A 134 -13.80 5.62 24.11
N HIS A 135 -14.65 4.63 24.43
CA HIS A 135 -15.68 4.74 25.45
C HIS A 135 -15.22 4.34 26.87
N GLY A 136 -14.03 3.76 27.01
CA GLY A 136 -13.56 3.23 28.29
C GLY A 136 -14.34 1.98 28.75
N LEU A 137 -14.85 1.17 27.81
CA LEU A 137 -15.66 -0.03 28.06
C LEU A 137 -14.90 -1.29 27.62
N PRO A 138 -15.18 -2.45 28.24
CA PRO A 138 -14.74 -3.74 27.72
C PRO A 138 -15.34 -3.99 26.31
N PRO A 139 -14.63 -4.63 25.39
CA PRO A 139 -15.14 -4.88 24.02
C PRO A 139 -16.49 -5.59 23.97
N ASP A 140 -16.74 -6.55 24.86
CA ASP A 140 -18.00 -7.31 24.90
C ASP A 140 -19.23 -6.47 25.33
N GLU A 141 -19.01 -5.32 25.96
CA GLU A 141 -20.04 -4.39 26.42
C GLU A 141 -20.25 -3.20 25.46
N VAL A 142 -19.47 -3.13 24.40
CA VAL A 142 -19.57 -2.05 23.43
C VAL A 142 -20.88 -2.18 22.66
N HIS A 143 -21.67 -1.10 22.71
CA HIS A 143 -22.78 -0.89 21.81
C HIS A 143 -22.27 -0.19 20.55
N PHE A 144 -22.46 -0.79 19.40
CA PHE A 144 -22.04 -0.19 18.15
C PHE A 144 -23.04 0.90 17.74
N HIS A 145 -22.60 2.14 17.77
CA HIS A 145 -23.44 3.29 17.41
C HIS A 145 -23.56 3.46 15.88
N GLU A 146 -22.49 3.10 15.14
CA GLU A 146 -22.41 3.24 13.68
C GLU A 146 -22.33 1.90 12.96
N VAL A 147 -21.84 0.84 13.62
CA VAL A 147 -21.54 -0.47 13.03
C VAL A 147 -22.44 -1.59 13.54
N GLY A 148 -23.31 -1.32 14.52
CA GLY A 148 -24.26 -2.29 15.09
C GLY A 148 -25.57 -2.43 14.30
N ALA A 149 -25.80 -1.54 13.35
CA ALA A 149 -26.94 -1.57 12.46
C ALA A 149 -26.90 -2.78 11.51
N VAL A 150 -28.05 -3.13 10.98
CA VAL A 150 -28.21 -4.30 10.08
C VAL A 150 -27.32 -4.20 8.85
N ASP A 151 -27.21 -3.00 8.27
CA ASP A 151 -26.40 -2.70 7.08
C ASP A 151 -24.91 -3.03 7.29
N SER A 152 -24.31 -2.54 8.38
CA SER A 152 -22.91 -2.81 8.70
C SER A 152 -22.65 -4.28 9.02
N SER A 153 -23.65 -4.95 9.64
CA SER A 153 -23.58 -6.40 9.86
C SER A 153 -23.60 -7.18 8.55
N VAL A 154 -24.40 -6.75 7.60
CA VAL A 154 -24.46 -7.32 6.26
C VAL A 154 -23.16 -7.06 5.50
N ASP A 155 -22.59 -5.85 5.61
CA ASP A 155 -21.33 -5.49 4.97
C ASP A 155 -20.16 -6.34 5.47
N ILE A 156 -20.01 -6.49 6.78
CA ILE A 156 -18.90 -7.27 7.35
C ILE A 156 -19.01 -8.76 7.00
N VAL A 157 -20.19 -9.35 7.20
CA VAL A 157 -20.40 -10.77 6.90
C VAL A 157 -20.37 -11.00 5.40
N GLY A 158 -20.97 -10.07 4.62
CA GLY A 158 -20.99 -10.11 3.17
C GLY A 158 -19.60 -10.04 2.55
N ALA A 159 -18.71 -9.22 3.09
CA ALA A 159 -17.31 -9.15 2.67
C ALA A 159 -16.59 -10.50 2.87
N ALA A 160 -16.76 -11.14 4.02
CA ALA A 160 -16.20 -12.46 4.29
C ALA A 160 -16.78 -13.54 3.37
N VAL A 161 -18.09 -13.53 3.14
CA VAL A 161 -18.76 -14.43 2.20
C VAL A 161 -18.26 -14.22 0.77
N ALA A 162 -18.18 -12.99 0.31
CA ALA A 162 -17.72 -12.66 -1.04
C ALA A 162 -16.28 -13.12 -1.28
N LEU A 163 -15.37 -12.95 -0.30
CA LEU A 163 -14.01 -13.47 -0.36
C LEU A 163 -13.97 -15.01 -0.40
N GLU A 164 -14.83 -15.68 0.38
CA GLU A 164 -14.93 -17.14 0.33
C GLU A 164 -15.42 -17.62 -1.04
N LEU A 165 -16.43 -16.97 -1.60
CA LEU A 165 -16.96 -17.26 -2.95
C LEU A 165 -15.93 -16.99 -4.05
N LEU A 166 -15.03 -16.03 -3.87
CA LEU A 166 -13.91 -15.73 -4.77
C LEU A 166 -12.76 -16.76 -4.65
N GLY A 167 -12.83 -17.68 -3.68
CA GLY A 167 -11.84 -18.74 -3.46
C GLY A 167 -10.74 -18.39 -2.47
N LYS A 168 -10.96 -17.42 -1.59
CA LYS A 168 -10.04 -17.00 -0.52
C LYS A 168 -8.65 -16.62 -1.06
N PRO A 169 -8.56 -15.68 -2.01
CA PRO A 169 -7.26 -15.23 -2.51
C PRO A 169 -6.45 -14.58 -1.39
N ARG A 170 -5.13 -14.54 -1.54
CA ARG A 170 -4.30 -13.68 -0.69
C ARG A 170 -4.60 -12.22 -1.03
N VAL A 171 -4.80 -11.40 -0.01
CA VAL A 171 -5.20 -10.00 -0.18
C VAL A 171 -4.03 -9.07 0.11
N PHE A 172 -3.73 -8.19 -0.83
CA PHE A 172 -2.76 -7.10 -0.71
C PHE A 172 -3.47 -5.79 -1.01
N ALA A 173 -2.94 -4.68 -0.53
CA ALA A 173 -3.53 -3.37 -0.79
C ALA A 173 -2.49 -2.29 -1.08
N SER A 174 -2.90 -1.22 -1.76
CA SER A 174 -2.13 0.01 -1.86
C SER A 174 -2.00 0.68 -0.48
N PRO A 175 -1.08 1.64 -0.29
CA PRO A 175 -1.09 2.49 0.90
C PRO A 175 -2.47 3.11 1.14
N VAL A 176 -2.85 3.26 2.41
CA VAL A 176 -4.16 3.80 2.80
C VAL A 176 -4.19 5.31 2.55
N ILE A 177 -5.16 5.73 1.72
CA ILE A 177 -5.43 7.15 1.46
C ILE A 177 -6.71 7.53 2.20
N GLU A 178 -6.64 8.62 2.97
CA GLU A 178 -7.74 9.18 3.74
C GLU A 178 -7.96 10.65 3.39
N GLY A 179 -9.17 11.16 3.60
CA GLY A 179 -9.48 12.56 3.41
C GLY A 179 -9.03 13.47 4.55
N THR A 180 -9.51 14.69 4.50
CA THR A 180 -9.35 15.74 5.53
C THR A 180 -10.72 16.30 5.91
N GLY A 181 -10.75 17.30 6.76
CA GLY A 181 -12.02 17.95 7.17
C GLY A 181 -12.60 17.34 8.43
N TRP A 182 -13.92 17.33 8.53
CA TRP A 182 -14.66 17.00 9.74
C TRP A 182 -15.79 16.02 9.44
N ILE A 183 -16.12 15.19 10.41
CA ILE A 183 -17.22 14.24 10.37
C ILE A 183 -18.10 14.40 11.61
N ASP A 184 -19.41 14.39 11.40
CA ASP A 184 -20.37 14.24 12.49
C ASP A 184 -20.62 12.75 12.70
N CYS A 185 -20.25 12.26 13.87
CA CYS A 185 -20.40 10.85 14.25
C CYS A 185 -21.07 10.74 15.60
N ALA A 186 -21.37 9.54 16.06
CA ALA A 186 -22.01 9.32 17.36
C ALA A 186 -21.21 9.91 18.54
N HIS A 187 -19.93 10.16 18.37
CA HIS A 187 -19.03 10.76 19.36
C HIS A 187 -18.99 12.29 19.31
N GLY A 188 -19.73 12.91 18.39
CA GLY A 188 -19.72 14.35 18.13
C GLY A 188 -19.00 14.73 16.84
N HIS A 189 -18.58 15.98 16.75
CA HIS A 189 -17.91 16.55 15.58
C HIS A 189 -16.39 16.34 15.69
N PHE A 190 -15.82 15.49 14.83
CA PHE A 190 -14.40 15.10 14.88
C PHE A 190 -13.67 15.37 13.58
N PRO A 191 -12.35 15.66 13.63
CA PRO A 191 -11.56 15.72 12.40
C PRO A 191 -11.38 14.32 11.80
N VAL A 192 -11.32 14.25 10.47
CA VAL A 192 -10.98 13.03 9.71
C VAL A 192 -9.47 12.76 9.82
N PRO A 193 -9.03 11.53 10.05
CA PRO A 193 -9.78 10.26 10.17
C PRO A 193 -10.59 10.14 11.47
N ALA A 194 -11.74 9.42 11.40
CA ALA A 194 -12.54 9.14 12.59
C ALA A 194 -11.72 8.41 13.67
N PRO A 195 -12.00 8.63 14.97
CA PRO A 195 -11.24 8.02 16.08
C PRO A 195 -11.16 6.49 15.99
N ALA A 196 -12.27 5.82 15.63
CA ALA A 196 -12.31 4.37 15.47
C ALA A 196 -11.43 3.89 14.31
N THR A 197 -11.48 4.57 13.15
CA THR A 197 -10.62 4.29 12.00
C THR A 197 -9.14 4.36 12.36
N LEU A 198 -8.72 5.43 13.06
CA LEU A 198 -7.33 5.58 13.52
C LEU A 198 -6.92 4.48 14.49
N ALA A 199 -7.79 4.13 15.45
CA ALA A 199 -7.50 3.10 16.44
C ALA A 199 -7.34 1.71 15.81
N ILE A 200 -8.22 1.36 14.84
CA ILE A 200 -8.17 0.07 14.12
C ILE A 200 -6.90 -0.06 13.30
N LEU A 201 -6.59 0.95 12.46
CA LEU A 201 -5.41 0.92 11.59
C LEU A 201 -4.11 0.98 12.41
N GLY A 202 -4.07 1.83 13.44
CA GLY A 202 -2.93 1.96 14.35
C GLY A 202 -2.61 0.67 15.11
N ALA A 203 -3.62 -0.08 15.55
CA ALA A 203 -3.42 -1.37 16.23
C ALA A 203 -2.73 -2.42 15.35
N ARG A 204 -2.79 -2.27 14.01
CA ARG A 204 -2.10 -3.13 13.02
C ARG A 204 -0.82 -2.52 12.47
N GLY A 205 -0.45 -1.32 12.91
CA GLY A 205 0.70 -0.60 12.37
C GLY A 205 0.52 -0.15 10.92
N ILE A 206 -0.73 0.05 10.47
CA ILE A 206 -1.04 0.47 9.11
C ILE A 206 -0.95 1.99 9.03
N GLY A 207 -0.03 2.49 8.20
CA GLY A 207 0.16 3.92 7.97
C GLY A 207 -0.95 4.52 7.10
N ILE A 208 -1.31 5.79 7.37
CA ILE A 208 -2.31 6.56 6.64
C ILE A 208 -1.65 7.77 6.00
N THR A 209 -2.03 8.08 4.76
CA THR A 209 -1.67 9.33 4.08
C THR A 209 -2.94 10.12 3.79
N GLN A 210 -3.03 11.36 4.27
CA GLN A 210 -4.16 12.21 3.97
C GLN A 210 -4.03 12.89 2.60
N CYS A 211 -5.16 13.10 1.95
CA CYS A 211 -5.28 13.79 0.67
C CYS A 211 -6.29 14.93 0.75
N ASP A 212 -6.32 15.76 -0.27
CA ASP A 212 -7.21 16.93 -0.34
C ASP A 212 -8.65 16.54 -0.78
N GLU A 213 -9.31 15.73 0.07
CA GLU A 213 -10.74 15.45 -0.01
C GLU A 213 -11.38 15.84 1.33
N PRO A 214 -12.44 16.70 1.35
CA PRO A 214 -12.93 17.31 2.58
C PRO A 214 -13.91 16.40 3.36
N HIS A 215 -13.73 15.09 3.33
CA HIS A 215 -14.56 14.11 4.03
C HIS A 215 -13.83 12.78 4.23
N GLU A 216 -14.42 11.91 5.04
CA GLU A 216 -13.93 10.56 5.31
C GLU A 216 -13.97 9.70 4.04
N LEU A 217 -12.85 9.04 3.75
CA LEU A 217 -12.70 8.07 2.66
C LEU A 217 -12.63 6.63 3.18
N VAL A 218 -12.12 6.44 4.39
CA VAL A 218 -11.96 5.11 5.02
C VAL A 218 -12.86 5.01 6.23
N THR A 219 -13.97 4.30 6.10
CA THR A 219 -14.89 4.07 7.21
C THR A 219 -14.31 3.10 8.25
N PRO A 220 -14.79 3.09 9.50
CA PRO A 220 -14.38 2.10 10.52
C PRO A 220 -14.55 0.66 10.02
N THR A 221 -15.62 0.36 9.30
CA THR A 221 -15.85 -0.95 8.66
C THR A 221 -14.75 -1.26 7.63
N GLY A 222 -14.47 -0.31 6.74
CA GLY A 222 -13.39 -0.43 5.73
C GLY A 222 -12.03 -0.66 6.37
N ALA A 223 -11.69 0.10 7.41
CA ALA A 223 -10.46 -0.06 8.19
C ALA A 223 -10.34 -1.46 8.82
N ALA A 224 -11.44 -1.97 9.39
CA ALA A 224 -11.45 -3.29 10.00
C ALA A 224 -11.31 -4.42 8.98
N LEU A 225 -11.92 -4.28 7.78
CA LEU A 225 -11.74 -5.20 6.67
C LEU A 225 -10.28 -5.22 6.18
N LEU A 226 -9.65 -4.05 6.02
CA LEU A 226 -8.23 -3.94 5.69
C LEU A 226 -7.37 -4.62 6.75
N ALA A 227 -7.59 -4.32 8.02
CA ALA A 227 -6.82 -4.85 9.14
C ALA A 227 -6.94 -6.36 9.29
N GLU A 228 -8.05 -6.98 8.86
CA GLU A 228 -8.26 -8.43 8.97
C GLU A 228 -7.82 -9.21 7.74
N PHE A 229 -8.06 -8.69 6.55
CA PHE A 229 -7.87 -9.45 5.32
C PHE A 229 -6.57 -9.15 4.58
N VAL A 230 -6.02 -7.92 4.71
CA VAL A 230 -4.81 -7.53 3.99
C VAL A 230 -3.56 -8.08 4.67
N GLU A 231 -2.76 -8.82 3.90
CA GLU A 231 -1.50 -9.39 4.37
C GLU A 231 -0.36 -8.36 4.39
N ASP A 232 -0.31 -7.49 3.36
CA ASP A 232 0.73 -6.47 3.23
C ASP A 232 0.25 -5.29 2.39
N PHE A 233 0.82 -4.11 2.65
CA PHE A 233 0.49 -2.85 1.99
C PHE A 233 1.68 -2.35 1.18
N GLY A 234 1.45 -1.97 -0.07
CA GLY A 234 2.49 -1.47 -0.95
C GLY A 234 2.01 -1.26 -2.38
N ALA A 235 2.92 -0.90 -3.27
CA ALA A 235 2.62 -0.78 -4.69
C ALA A 235 2.22 -2.15 -5.29
N MET A 236 1.40 -2.12 -6.34
CA MET A 236 1.09 -3.33 -7.12
C MET A 236 2.34 -3.78 -7.87
N GLU A 237 2.95 -4.87 -7.45
CA GLU A 237 4.17 -5.39 -8.05
C GLU A 237 3.99 -6.82 -8.56
N ASN A 238 4.49 -7.08 -9.75
CA ASN A 238 4.54 -8.43 -10.35
C ASN A 238 3.18 -9.16 -10.38
N LEU A 239 2.08 -8.42 -10.47
CA LEU A 239 0.72 -8.95 -10.58
C LEU A 239 0.31 -9.01 -12.05
N VAL A 240 0.02 -10.19 -12.56
CA VAL A 240 -0.67 -10.36 -13.84
C VAL A 240 -2.17 -10.31 -13.58
N ALA A 241 -2.79 -9.18 -13.97
CA ALA A 241 -4.22 -8.99 -13.79
C ALA A 241 -5.01 -9.91 -14.71
N GLU A 242 -5.90 -10.69 -14.13
CA GLU A 242 -6.83 -11.56 -14.86
C GLU A 242 -8.23 -10.95 -14.93
N LYS A 243 -8.63 -10.27 -13.85
CA LYS A 243 -9.90 -9.55 -13.75
C LYS A 243 -9.71 -8.26 -12.97
N ILE A 244 -10.47 -7.25 -13.32
CA ILE A 244 -10.52 -5.96 -12.63
C ILE A 244 -11.98 -5.70 -12.30
N GLY A 245 -12.26 -5.31 -11.07
CA GLY A 245 -13.59 -4.94 -10.60
C GLY A 245 -13.57 -3.58 -9.89
N PHE A 246 -14.65 -2.84 -10.02
CA PHE A 246 -14.81 -1.51 -9.43
C PHE A 246 -16.06 -1.48 -8.53
N GLY A 247 -15.85 -1.18 -7.26
CA GLY A 247 -16.91 -0.91 -6.30
C GLY A 247 -17.13 0.58 -6.15
N LEU A 248 -18.35 1.03 -6.45
CA LEU A 248 -18.71 2.46 -6.44
C LEU A 248 -19.17 2.87 -5.05
N GLY A 249 -18.59 3.94 -4.51
CA GLY A 249 -19.06 4.58 -3.29
C GLY A 249 -20.29 5.47 -3.53
N THR A 250 -20.98 5.83 -2.46
CA THR A 250 -22.22 6.64 -2.54
C THR A 250 -21.90 8.11 -2.82
N ARG A 251 -20.94 8.69 -2.12
CA ARG A 251 -20.57 10.11 -2.23
C ARG A 251 -19.86 10.42 -3.53
N ASP A 252 -19.91 11.68 -3.96
CA ASP A 252 -19.06 12.21 -5.03
C ASP A 252 -17.87 12.94 -4.42
N ASN A 253 -16.68 12.53 -4.79
CA ASN A 253 -15.44 13.18 -4.39
C ASN A 253 -15.10 14.33 -5.34
N GLN A 254 -14.27 15.26 -4.88
CA GLN A 254 -13.89 16.45 -5.64
C GLN A 254 -12.70 16.24 -6.56
N THR A 255 -11.66 15.52 -6.07
CA THR A 255 -10.36 15.40 -6.77
C THR A 255 -10.16 14.04 -7.44
N ARG A 256 -10.97 13.04 -7.11
CA ARG A 256 -10.84 11.67 -7.59
C ARG A 256 -12.17 10.95 -7.63
N PRO A 257 -12.38 9.93 -8.47
CA PRO A 257 -13.61 9.14 -8.43
C PRO A 257 -13.72 8.36 -7.12
N ASN A 258 -14.91 8.37 -6.50
CA ASN A 258 -15.17 7.55 -5.30
C ASN A 258 -15.38 6.09 -5.70
N VAL A 259 -14.28 5.37 -5.84
CA VAL A 259 -14.24 4.01 -6.38
C VAL A 259 -13.14 3.20 -5.68
N LEU A 260 -13.46 1.98 -5.27
CA LEU A 260 -12.50 0.95 -4.91
C LEU A 260 -12.17 0.10 -6.13
N ARG A 261 -10.91 0.01 -6.54
CA ARG A 261 -10.48 -0.90 -7.59
C ARG A 261 -9.94 -2.19 -6.98
N ALA A 262 -10.50 -3.33 -7.40
CA ALA A 262 -10.01 -4.66 -7.03
C ALA A 262 -9.43 -5.36 -8.26
N VAL A 263 -8.23 -5.91 -8.13
CA VAL A 263 -7.54 -6.62 -9.20
C VAL A 263 -7.27 -8.05 -8.77
N LEU A 264 -7.93 -9.01 -9.42
CA LEU A 264 -7.68 -10.43 -9.21
C LEU A 264 -6.70 -10.94 -10.25
N GLY A 265 -5.69 -11.66 -9.81
CA GLY A 265 -4.67 -12.16 -10.73
C GLY A 265 -3.76 -13.19 -10.09
N THR A 266 -2.62 -13.39 -10.72
CA THR A 266 -1.55 -14.27 -10.24
C THR A 266 -0.22 -13.52 -10.26
N ARG A 267 0.71 -13.95 -9.40
CA ARG A 267 2.05 -13.36 -9.41
C ARG A 267 2.75 -13.73 -10.72
N SER A 268 3.27 -12.70 -11.40
CA SER A 268 4.09 -12.94 -12.59
C SER A 268 5.34 -13.72 -12.21
N THR A 269 5.61 -14.78 -12.94
CA THR A 269 6.89 -15.48 -12.92
C THR A 269 7.87 -14.90 -13.95
N VAL A 270 7.37 -13.94 -14.76
CA VAL A 270 8.18 -13.30 -15.79
C VAL A 270 8.76 -12.01 -15.22
N HIS A 271 10.06 -11.94 -15.05
CA HIS A 271 10.75 -10.70 -14.76
C HIS A 271 10.54 -9.75 -15.95
N SER A 272 9.93 -8.60 -15.74
CA SER A 272 9.83 -7.54 -16.73
C SER A 272 11.23 -7.16 -17.22
N PRO A 273 11.52 -7.22 -18.53
CA PRO A 273 12.77 -6.69 -19.03
C PRO A 273 12.66 -5.16 -19.09
N GLN A 274 13.35 -4.48 -18.19
CA GLN A 274 13.63 -3.07 -18.41
C GLN A 274 14.54 -2.93 -19.62
N SER A 275 14.06 -2.09 -20.55
CA SER A 275 14.76 -1.48 -21.69
C SER A 275 15.36 -2.38 -22.77
N LYS A 276 14.84 -2.15 -23.97
CA LYS A 276 15.34 -2.65 -25.25
C LYS A 276 16.77 -2.18 -25.51
N ALA A 277 17.71 -3.12 -25.51
CA ALA A 277 18.86 -3.11 -26.41
C ALA A 277 19.15 -4.59 -26.72
N GLY A 278 19.01 -4.95 -27.99
CA GLY A 278 18.95 -6.34 -28.41
C GLY A 278 20.23 -7.12 -28.20
N ILE A 279 20.10 -8.27 -27.59
CA ILE A 279 20.91 -9.47 -27.81
C ILE A 279 19.98 -10.65 -27.59
N ALA A 280 19.72 -11.43 -28.64
CA ALA A 280 18.95 -12.66 -28.55
C ALA A 280 19.72 -13.69 -27.70
N ILE A 281 19.18 -14.03 -26.54
CA ILE A 281 19.65 -15.18 -25.75
C ILE A 281 18.56 -16.24 -25.82
N GLN A 282 18.89 -17.40 -26.37
CA GLN A 282 18.00 -18.56 -26.42
C GLN A 282 17.65 -19.05 -25.01
N PRO A 283 16.42 -19.51 -24.74
CA PRO A 283 16.02 -19.95 -23.42
C PRO A 283 16.64 -21.33 -23.11
N SER A 284 17.59 -21.38 -22.18
CA SER A 284 17.93 -22.62 -21.53
C SER A 284 16.87 -22.93 -20.47
N THR A 285 16.27 -24.11 -20.59
CA THR A 285 15.32 -24.66 -19.62
C THR A 285 15.99 -24.89 -18.27
N PHE A 286 15.84 -23.94 -17.35
CA PHE A 286 16.18 -24.15 -15.95
C PHE A 286 14.92 -24.43 -15.14
N ASN A 287 14.82 -25.66 -14.64
CA ASN A 287 13.87 -26.03 -13.59
C ASN A 287 14.24 -25.29 -12.29
N LEU A 288 13.64 -24.12 -12.05
CA LEU A 288 13.75 -23.44 -10.77
C LEU A 288 12.62 -23.88 -9.86
N GLN A 289 12.93 -24.75 -8.91
CA GLN A 289 12.08 -24.88 -7.72
C GLN A 289 12.13 -23.56 -6.95
N PRO A 290 11.00 -23.00 -6.43
CA PRO A 290 11.01 -21.75 -5.72
C PRO A 290 11.72 -21.91 -4.38
N SER A 291 12.96 -21.42 -4.28
CA SER A 291 13.59 -21.18 -2.99
C SER A 291 12.91 -19.98 -2.34
N THR A 292 12.44 -20.14 -1.14
CA THR A 292 11.60 -19.18 -0.42
C THR A 292 12.37 -17.97 0.14
N ARG A 293 13.63 -17.75 -0.23
CA ARG A 293 14.42 -16.55 0.07
C ARG A 293 15.54 -16.39 -0.96
N LEU A 294 15.55 -15.26 -1.66
CA LEU A 294 16.71 -14.82 -2.42
C LEU A 294 17.88 -14.56 -1.46
N ASP A 295 19.10 -14.99 -1.83
CA ASP A 295 20.28 -14.95 -0.98
C ASP A 295 21.07 -13.63 -1.05
N TRP A 296 20.38 -12.50 -1.31
CA TRP A 296 21.02 -11.18 -1.22
C TRP A 296 21.46 -10.87 0.21
N GLU A 297 22.49 -10.05 0.33
CA GLU A 297 22.89 -9.46 1.60
C GLU A 297 21.97 -8.26 1.91
N THR A 298 21.53 -8.15 3.16
CA THR A 298 20.78 -6.99 3.63
C THR A 298 21.60 -6.24 4.67
N ASP A 299 21.70 -4.91 4.52
CA ASP A 299 22.27 -4.04 5.54
C ASP A 299 21.42 -2.77 5.71
N ARG A 300 21.70 -2.01 6.78
CA ARG A 300 21.10 -0.72 7.05
C ARG A 300 22.13 0.37 6.88
N ILE A 301 21.73 1.46 6.22
CA ILE A 301 22.55 2.64 6.00
C ILE A 301 21.84 3.89 6.46
N ALA A 302 22.61 4.90 6.85
CA ALA A 302 22.09 6.24 7.01
C ALA A 302 22.19 6.99 5.68
N VAL A 303 21.10 7.70 5.34
CA VAL A 303 21.01 8.68 4.28
C VAL A 303 20.95 10.04 4.95
N LEU A 304 21.98 10.85 4.76
CA LEU A 304 22.09 12.20 5.31
C LEU A 304 21.91 13.21 4.20
N GLU A 305 21.06 14.20 4.41
CA GLU A 305 20.72 15.18 3.37
C GLU A 305 20.68 16.61 3.91
N THR A 306 21.15 17.55 3.11
CA THR A 306 20.98 18.98 3.34
C THR A 306 20.77 19.73 2.04
N ASN A 307 20.00 20.82 2.08
CA ASN A 307 19.78 21.69 0.94
C ASN A 307 20.66 22.94 1.06
N LEU A 308 21.41 23.26 0.01
CA LEU A 308 22.39 24.36 -0.04
C LEU A 308 22.09 25.27 -1.23
N ASP A 309 21.90 26.57 -1.00
CA ASP A 309 21.68 27.59 -2.04
C ASP A 309 22.78 28.66 -2.07
N ASP A 310 23.80 28.50 -1.24
CA ASP A 310 24.89 29.45 -1.04
C ASP A 310 26.29 28.81 -0.94
N CYS A 311 26.39 27.49 -1.25
CA CYS A 311 27.64 26.74 -1.18
C CYS A 311 28.38 26.76 -2.53
N PRO A 312 29.62 27.29 -2.62
CA PRO A 312 30.43 27.27 -3.83
C PRO A 312 30.72 25.85 -4.31
N GLY A 313 30.76 25.65 -5.64
CA GLY A 313 31.01 24.34 -6.25
C GLY A 313 32.36 23.73 -5.84
N GLU A 314 33.38 24.53 -5.61
CA GLU A 314 34.71 24.10 -5.13
C GLU A 314 34.61 23.47 -3.71
N ILE A 315 33.81 24.09 -2.82
CA ILE A 315 33.58 23.54 -1.47
C ILE A 315 32.81 22.21 -1.55
N LEU A 316 31.80 22.13 -2.42
CA LEU A 316 31.06 20.87 -2.65
C LEU A 316 31.98 19.77 -3.20
N GLY A 317 32.86 20.10 -4.16
CA GLY A 317 33.84 19.16 -4.70
C GLY A 317 34.81 18.65 -3.64
N HIS A 318 35.38 19.57 -2.85
CA HIS A 318 36.26 19.23 -1.73
C HIS A 318 35.54 18.37 -0.68
N PHE A 319 34.29 18.70 -0.34
CA PHE A 319 33.49 17.92 0.59
C PHE A 319 33.30 16.46 0.10
N VAL A 320 32.98 16.27 -1.19
CA VAL A 320 32.80 14.91 -1.77
C VAL A 320 34.07 14.09 -1.61
N GLU A 321 35.24 14.66 -1.92
CA GLU A 321 36.53 13.97 -1.77
C GLU A 321 36.82 13.63 -0.30
N THR A 322 36.61 14.60 0.59
CA THR A 322 36.84 14.43 2.04
C THR A 322 35.93 13.38 2.65
N ALA A 323 34.64 13.40 2.32
CA ALA A 323 33.68 12.45 2.85
C ALA A 323 33.94 11.03 2.34
N LEU A 324 34.28 10.85 1.06
CA LEU A 324 34.67 9.55 0.52
C LEU A 324 35.96 9.03 1.17
N ALA A 325 36.96 9.88 1.36
CA ALA A 325 38.21 9.52 2.07
C ALA A 325 37.93 9.16 3.53
N ALA A 326 36.96 9.79 4.19
CA ALA A 326 36.52 9.49 5.53
C ALA A 326 35.70 8.18 5.67
N GLY A 327 35.37 7.51 4.55
CA GLY A 327 34.69 6.24 4.51
C GLY A 327 33.19 6.31 4.25
N ALA A 328 32.66 7.41 3.68
CA ALA A 328 31.30 7.42 3.19
C ALA A 328 31.11 6.34 2.12
N LEU A 329 29.91 5.73 2.11
CA LEU A 329 29.58 4.70 1.14
C LEU A 329 29.33 5.27 -0.25
N ASP A 330 28.77 6.50 -0.27
CA ASP A 330 28.55 7.29 -1.48
C ASP A 330 28.28 8.75 -1.10
N VAL A 331 28.63 9.69 -1.99
CA VAL A 331 28.38 11.13 -1.83
C VAL A 331 28.01 11.69 -3.18
N TYR A 332 26.87 12.35 -3.24
CA TYR A 332 26.43 13.02 -4.48
C TYR A 332 25.56 14.24 -4.18
N HIS A 333 25.38 15.06 -5.18
CA HIS A 333 24.48 16.22 -5.09
C HIS A 333 23.55 16.28 -6.29
N THR A 334 22.30 16.67 -6.01
CA THR A 334 21.22 16.79 -7.00
C THR A 334 20.81 18.25 -7.13
N PRO A 335 20.74 18.84 -8.33
CA PRO A 335 20.22 20.19 -8.53
C PRO A 335 18.76 20.28 -8.06
N VAL A 336 18.45 21.32 -7.29
CA VAL A 336 17.09 21.58 -6.79
C VAL A 336 16.73 23.06 -6.92
N GLN A 337 15.43 23.35 -7.03
CA GLN A 337 14.90 24.69 -6.94
C GLN A 337 14.41 24.93 -5.52
N MET A 338 14.98 25.92 -4.81
CA MET A 338 14.67 26.21 -3.42
C MET A 338 13.70 27.41 -3.29
N LYS A 339 13.24 27.68 -2.05
CA LYS A 339 12.39 28.84 -1.75
C LYS A 339 12.99 30.15 -2.31
N LYS A 340 12.13 31.11 -2.60
CA LYS A 340 12.50 32.40 -3.24
C LYS A 340 13.11 32.20 -4.64
N ASN A 341 12.78 31.09 -5.31
CA ASN A 341 13.23 30.76 -6.66
C ASN A 341 14.76 30.72 -6.81
N ARG A 342 15.49 30.27 -5.78
CA ARG A 342 16.95 30.16 -5.82
C ARG A 342 17.36 28.76 -6.32
N PRO A 343 18.29 28.69 -7.30
CA PRO A 343 18.92 27.41 -7.62
C PRO A 343 19.78 26.96 -6.43
N GLY A 344 19.80 25.67 -6.17
CA GLY A 344 20.60 25.09 -5.10
C GLY A 344 20.90 23.62 -5.38
N VAL A 345 21.47 22.94 -4.42
CA VAL A 345 21.77 21.52 -4.47
C VAL A 345 21.25 20.81 -3.23
N LEU A 346 20.75 19.61 -3.42
CA LEU A 346 20.55 18.63 -2.37
C LEU A 346 21.84 17.82 -2.26
N LEU A 347 22.63 18.03 -1.21
CA LEU A 347 23.80 17.22 -0.90
C LEU A 347 23.35 15.97 -0.13
N THR A 348 23.71 14.79 -0.62
CA THR A 348 23.38 13.50 -0.01
C THR A 348 24.65 12.71 0.31
N VAL A 349 24.74 12.20 1.54
CA VAL A 349 25.81 11.30 2.00
C VAL A 349 25.17 9.98 2.42
N LEU A 350 25.67 8.87 1.87
CA LEU A 350 25.34 7.52 2.30
C LEU A 350 26.45 7.00 3.19
N CYS A 351 26.14 6.54 4.39
CA CYS A 351 27.14 5.99 5.32
C CYS A 351 26.60 4.80 6.12
N ALA A 352 27.47 4.10 6.82
CA ALA A 352 27.03 3.13 7.81
C ALA A 352 26.18 3.81 8.89
N GLU A 353 25.17 3.13 9.40
CA GLU A 353 24.26 3.71 10.41
C GLU A 353 25.03 4.22 11.64
N ALA A 354 26.10 3.51 12.05
CA ALA A 354 26.95 3.88 13.16
C ALA A 354 27.77 5.16 12.93
N ASP A 355 28.01 5.53 11.67
CA ASP A 355 28.81 6.70 11.30
C ASP A 355 27.97 7.95 11.01
N ALA A 356 26.65 7.88 11.19
CA ALA A 356 25.73 8.94 10.81
C ALA A 356 26.04 10.27 11.48
N ASP A 357 26.39 10.27 12.77
CA ASP A 357 26.69 11.49 13.52
C ASP A 357 28.03 12.10 13.09
N LYS A 358 29.06 11.28 12.80
CA LYS A 358 30.33 11.69 12.23
C LYS A 358 30.15 12.43 10.91
N PHE A 359 29.36 11.87 9.99
CA PHE A 359 29.13 12.52 8.69
C PHE A 359 28.19 13.72 8.78
N SER A 360 27.24 13.72 9.72
CA SER A 360 26.43 14.90 10.00
C SER A 360 27.31 16.07 10.49
N GLU A 361 28.24 15.81 11.39
CA GLU A 361 29.20 16.82 11.85
C GLU A 361 30.08 17.31 10.69
N LEU A 362 30.58 16.40 9.84
CA LEU A 362 31.39 16.75 8.69
C LEU A 362 30.61 17.66 7.72
N MET A 363 29.35 17.35 7.42
CA MET A 363 28.48 18.18 6.58
C MET A 363 28.32 19.59 7.16
N LEU A 364 28.09 19.72 8.47
CA LEU A 364 27.90 20.99 9.14
C LEU A 364 29.19 21.83 9.21
N ARG A 365 30.37 21.22 9.27
CA ARG A 365 31.66 21.91 9.35
C ARG A 365 32.22 22.30 8.00
N GLU A 366 32.06 21.45 7.00
CA GLU A 366 32.73 21.60 5.69
C GLU A 366 31.83 22.20 4.61
N THR A 367 30.56 22.51 4.93
CA THR A 367 29.63 23.15 4.00
C THR A 367 28.91 24.33 4.66
N THR A 368 28.05 25.02 3.91
CA THR A 368 27.19 26.11 4.44
C THR A 368 25.92 25.58 5.12
N ALA A 369 25.82 24.27 5.43
CA ALA A 369 24.64 23.67 6.00
C ALA A 369 24.36 24.15 7.43
N PHE A 370 23.11 24.51 7.72
CA PHE A 370 22.61 24.79 9.07
C PHE A 370 21.96 23.58 9.75
N GLY A 371 21.69 22.52 8.99
CA GLY A 371 21.07 21.30 9.52
C GLY A 371 21.14 20.15 8.52
N VAL A 372 21.11 18.94 9.05
CA VAL A 372 21.17 17.68 8.28
C VAL A 372 19.94 16.84 8.61
N ARG A 373 19.25 16.34 7.58
CA ARG A 373 18.19 15.33 7.72
C ARG A 373 18.82 13.96 7.71
N LYS A 374 18.38 13.09 8.62
CA LYS A 374 18.83 11.71 8.71
C LYS A 374 17.66 10.77 8.50
N THR A 375 17.81 9.84 7.56
CA THR A 375 16.88 8.74 7.32
C THR A 375 17.66 7.42 7.35
N ILE A 376 17.07 6.36 7.90
CA ILE A 376 17.65 5.03 7.88
C ILE A 376 16.97 4.23 6.78
N ALA A 377 17.75 3.68 5.87
CA ALA A 377 17.29 2.88 4.75
C ALA A 377 17.82 1.44 4.84
N GLU A 378 16.98 0.45 4.58
CA GLU A 378 17.39 -0.92 4.33
C GLU A 378 17.89 -1.04 2.90
N ARG A 379 19.06 -1.65 2.72
CA ARG A 379 19.67 -1.86 1.42
C ARG A 379 19.88 -3.35 1.15
N ARG A 380 19.45 -3.81 -0.03
CA ARG A 380 19.69 -5.16 -0.53
C ARG A 380 20.83 -5.16 -1.52
N LYS A 381 21.79 -6.06 -1.35
CA LYS A 381 23.00 -6.13 -2.16
C LYS A 381 23.20 -7.54 -2.69
N LEU A 382 23.78 -7.65 -3.89
CA LEU A 382 24.31 -8.91 -4.36
C LEU A 382 25.49 -9.33 -3.49
N ARG A 383 25.63 -10.62 -3.25
CA ARG A 383 26.90 -11.15 -2.72
C ARG A 383 28.01 -10.81 -3.69
N ARG A 384 29.11 -10.22 -3.17
CA ARG A 384 30.19 -9.70 -4.01
C ARG A 384 31.47 -10.49 -3.77
N LYS A 385 32.13 -10.87 -4.89
CA LYS A 385 33.49 -11.41 -4.85
C LYS A 385 34.36 -10.72 -5.90
N PHE A 386 35.67 -10.69 -5.67
CA PHE A 386 36.64 -10.13 -6.59
C PHE A 386 37.47 -11.26 -7.17
N VAL A 387 37.65 -11.25 -8.49
CA VAL A 387 38.46 -12.22 -9.21
C VAL A 387 39.43 -11.50 -10.14
N GLU A 388 40.64 -12.02 -10.28
CA GLU A 388 41.60 -11.54 -11.29
C GLU A 388 41.29 -12.16 -12.64
N VAL A 389 41.08 -11.32 -13.66
CA VAL A 389 40.91 -11.74 -15.04
C VAL A 389 42.13 -11.34 -15.85
N LYS A 390 42.72 -12.31 -16.56
CA LYS A 390 43.89 -12.08 -17.43
C LYS A 390 43.37 -11.63 -18.80
N THR A 391 43.82 -10.45 -19.21
CA THR A 391 43.53 -9.88 -20.55
C THR A 391 44.82 -9.81 -21.37
N ALA A 392 44.71 -9.47 -22.66
CA ALA A 392 45.89 -9.25 -23.50
C ALA A 392 46.81 -8.10 -23.01
N SER A 393 46.24 -7.15 -22.28
CA SER A 393 46.94 -5.98 -21.69
C SER A 393 47.49 -6.25 -20.30
N GLY A 394 47.10 -7.35 -19.61
CA GLY A 394 47.49 -7.65 -18.26
C GLY A 394 46.35 -8.16 -17.39
N LYS A 395 46.58 -8.21 -16.04
CA LYS A 395 45.57 -8.64 -15.09
C LYS A 395 44.72 -7.48 -14.62
N VAL A 396 43.42 -7.72 -14.54
CA VAL A 396 42.40 -6.75 -14.04
C VAL A 396 41.54 -7.43 -12.99
N THR A 397 41.34 -6.77 -11.87
CA THR A 397 40.37 -7.20 -10.86
C THR A 397 38.94 -6.94 -11.39
N VAL A 398 38.09 -7.95 -11.34
CA VAL A 398 36.70 -7.91 -11.73
C VAL A 398 35.83 -8.16 -10.50
N LYS A 399 34.91 -7.26 -10.22
CA LYS A 399 33.89 -7.42 -9.21
C LYS A 399 32.72 -8.22 -9.77
N ILE A 400 32.38 -9.32 -9.11
CA ILE A 400 31.30 -10.22 -9.47
C ILE A 400 30.19 -10.10 -8.44
N GLY A 401 28.94 -9.95 -8.89
CA GLY A 401 27.73 -10.00 -8.07
C GLY A 401 26.97 -11.29 -8.32
N GLU A 402 26.66 -12.02 -7.25
CA GLU A 402 25.93 -13.30 -7.29
C GLU A 402 24.59 -13.17 -6.59
N LEU A 403 23.61 -13.90 -7.10
CA LEU A 403 22.29 -14.10 -6.51
C LEU A 403 21.91 -15.56 -6.69
N ASP A 404 21.57 -16.25 -5.61
CA ASP A 404 21.25 -17.69 -5.61
C ASP A 404 22.36 -18.56 -6.26
N GLY A 405 23.64 -18.18 -6.05
CA GLY A 405 24.78 -18.87 -6.63
C GLY A 405 25.00 -18.58 -8.11
N ILE A 406 24.17 -17.75 -8.75
CA ILE A 406 24.28 -17.37 -10.15
C ILE A 406 24.95 -16.00 -10.27
N VAL A 407 25.93 -15.88 -11.17
CA VAL A 407 26.55 -14.60 -11.48
C VAL A 407 25.57 -13.76 -12.30
N VAL A 408 25.00 -12.72 -11.69
CA VAL A 408 24.05 -11.80 -12.33
C VAL A 408 24.72 -10.52 -12.81
N GLN A 409 25.87 -10.14 -12.20
CA GLN A 409 26.60 -8.92 -12.55
C GLN A 409 28.11 -9.17 -12.46
N ALA A 410 28.88 -8.55 -13.36
CA ALA A 410 30.34 -8.52 -13.26
C ALA A 410 30.89 -7.32 -14.02
N ALA A 411 31.73 -6.54 -13.35
CA ALA A 411 32.32 -5.31 -13.86
C ALA A 411 33.80 -5.24 -13.47
N PRO A 412 34.69 -4.71 -14.35
CA PRO A 412 36.05 -4.40 -13.97
C PRO A 412 36.07 -3.40 -12.83
N GLU A 413 36.96 -3.62 -11.86
CA GLU A 413 37.20 -2.64 -10.79
C GLU A 413 37.93 -1.44 -11.40
N PHE A 414 37.35 -0.22 -11.21
CA PHE A 414 37.82 0.98 -11.91
C PHE A 414 39.29 1.30 -11.62
N GLU A 415 39.71 1.27 -10.37
CA GLU A 415 41.09 1.58 -9.99
C GLU A 415 42.07 0.55 -10.55
N SER A 416 41.70 -0.74 -10.58
CA SER A 416 42.50 -1.78 -11.23
C SER A 416 42.63 -1.56 -12.73
N ALA A 417 41.53 -1.25 -13.38
CA ALA A 417 41.53 -0.95 -14.82
C ALA A 417 42.31 0.33 -15.15
N LYS A 418 42.14 1.40 -14.37
CA LYS A 418 42.84 2.68 -14.50
C LYS A 418 44.37 2.51 -14.33
N LYS A 419 44.76 1.74 -13.32
CA LYS A 419 46.19 1.42 -13.10
C LYS A 419 46.82 0.68 -14.27
N LEU A 420 46.12 -0.34 -14.80
CA LEU A 420 46.58 -1.09 -15.95
C LEU A 420 46.62 -0.23 -17.21
N ALA A 421 45.60 0.61 -17.44
CA ALA A 421 45.55 1.56 -18.55
C ALA A 421 46.75 2.52 -18.55
N ALA A 422 47.09 3.07 -17.38
CA ALA A 422 48.26 3.94 -17.21
C ALA A 422 49.59 3.18 -17.51
N GLN A 423 49.75 1.97 -16.97
CA GLN A 423 50.94 1.13 -17.18
C GLN A 423 51.15 0.75 -18.67
N THR A 424 50.07 0.44 -19.36
CA THR A 424 50.12 -0.03 -20.73
C THR A 424 49.93 1.07 -21.77
N LYS A 425 49.72 2.33 -21.35
CA LYS A 425 49.36 3.48 -22.16
C LYS A 425 48.17 3.20 -23.08
N THR A 426 47.23 2.37 -22.56
CA THR A 426 46.00 1.96 -23.28
C THR A 426 44.80 2.71 -22.72
N PRO A 427 43.85 3.22 -23.52
CA PRO A 427 42.66 3.85 -23.02
C PRO A 427 41.88 2.91 -22.10
N VAL A 428 41.37 3.43 -20.95
CA VAL A 428 40.60 2.65 -19.96
C VAL A 428 39.45 1.87 -20.63
N LYS A 429 38.76 2.50 -21.61
CA LYS A 429 37.70 1.86 -22.40
C LYS A 429 38.15 0.54 -23.03
N LYS A 430 39.37 0.48 -23.57
CA LYS A 430 39.95 -0.73 -24.20
C LYS A 430 40.19 -1.83 -23.17
N ILE A 431 40.56 -1.49 -21.94
CA ILE A 431 40.69 -2.47 -20.86
C ILE A 431 39.32 -3.08 -20.52
N TYR A 432 38.26 -2.27 -20.45
CA TYR A 432 36.89 -2.75 -20.26
C TYR A 432 36.42 -3.70 -21.35
N GLU A 433 36.65 -3.33 -22.62
CA GLU A 433 36.38 -4.18 -23.80
C GLU A 433 37.12 -5.51 -23.74
N ALA A 434 38.40 -5.50 -23.36
CA ALA A 434 39.22 -6.70 -23.22
C ALA A 434 38.72 -7.64 -22.13
N VAL A 435 38.26 -7.11 -21.00
CA VAL A 435 37.65 -7.92 -19.92
C VAL A 435 36.34 -8.53 -20.42
N ALA A 436 35.48 -7.77 -21.15
CA ALA A 436 34.24 -8.29 -21.67
C ALA A 436 34.47 -9.43 -22.70
N ALA A 437 35.46 -9.29 -23.55
CA ALA A 437 35.87 -10.34 -24.56
C ALA A 437 36.39 -11.60 -23.88
N SER A 438 37.21 -11.47 -22.82
CA SER A 438 37.75 -12.60 -22.08
C SER A 438 36.64 -13.43 -21.40
N ARG A 439 35.54 -12.82 -20.97
CA ARG A 439 34.39 -13.52 -20.41
C ARG A 439 33.61 -14.33 -21.44
N GLN A 440 33.43 -13.82 -22.65
CA GLN A 440 32.76 -14.55 -23.71
C GLN A 440 33.55 -15.80 -24.14
N SER A 441 34.89 -15.73 -24.12
CA SER A 441 35.76 -16.88 -24.38
C SER A 441 35.73 -17.94 -23.28
N ALA A 442 35.66 -17.53 -22.01
CA ALA A 442 35.57 -18.46 -20.88
C ALA A 442 34.19 -19.14 -20.77
N ALA A 443 33.10 -18.49 -21.20
CA ALA A 443 31.79 -19.09 -21.28
C ALA A 443 31.65 -20.13 -22.40
N LYS A 444 32.40 -19.98 -23.51
CA LYS A 444 32.43 -20.94 -24.62
C LYS A 444 33.26 -22.21 -24.33
N LEU A 445 34.09 -22.20 -23.28
CA LEU A 445 34.95 -23.35 -22.92
C LEU A 445 34.31 -24.24 -21.82
N LYS A 446 33.08 -23.96 -21.40
CA LYS A 446 32.32 -24.74 -20.42
C LYS A 446 31.09 -25.46 -21.02
N HIS A 447 31.04 -25.61 -22.35
CA HIS A 447 30.07 -26.46 -23.06
C HIS A 447 30.76 -27.60 -23.75
#